data_9c5b5873fd42af057de22d80ab553858
#
_entry.id   9c5b5873fd42af057de22d80ab553858
#
_cell.length_a   1.000
_cell.length_b   1.000
_cell.length_c   1.000
_cell.angle_alpha   90.00
_cell.angle_beta   90.00
_cell.angle_gamma   90.00
#
_symmetry.space_group_name_H-M   'P 1'
#
loop_
_entity.id
_entity.type
_entity.pdbx_description
1 polymer ?
#
loop_
_entity_poly.entity_id
_entity_poly.type
_entity_poly.pdbx_seq_one_letter_code
_entity_poly.pdbx_strand_id
1 'polypeptide(L)'
;GLYKKGDWTISAGFAITGGGGKASFDNGLPMFNSLVKAGIFQQSVAAGQPIGAEMVTINSALDGTQYIYGAQLGISYKINDWLSAYVGGRMNYVKSSYEGYLKANLIKELGGAELMTMDLDCQQSGWGVTPILGIDAKLGKLNLAAKYEFKTNLNIENKTNTLNVPAGIPDEVIKPYADGEQTPSDIPPFLSVAAQYEILPTLRAS
;
A
#
# COMPACT_ATOMS: atom_id res chain seq x y z
N GLY A 1 -5.25 -11.46 -22.00
CA GLY A 1 -5.75 -11.95 -23.30
C GLY A 1 -6.26 -10.82 -24.18
N LEU A 2 -6.21 -11.03 -25.49
CA LEU A 2 -6.72 -10.11 -26.50
C LEU A 2 -7.63 -10.87 -27.48
N TYR A 3 -8.76 -10.27 -27.82
CA TYR A 3 -9.66 -10.78 -28.87
C TYR A 3 -9.97 -9.65 -29.84
N LYS A 4 -9.64 -9.85 -31.13
CA LYS A 4 -9.85 -8.87 -32.20
C LYS A 4 -10.92 -9.35 -33.18
N LYS A 5 -11.87 -8.45 -33.52
CA LYS A 5 -12.89 -8.67 -34.55
C LYS A 5 -13.14 -7.37 -35.30
N GLY A 6 -12.69 -7.31 -36.57
CA GLY A 6 -12.73 -6.06 -37.37
C GLY A 6 -11.92 -4.96 -36.72
N ASP A 7 -12.54 -3.81 -36.51
CA ASP A 7 -11.96 -2.62 -35.90
C ASP A 7 -11.99 -2.63 -34.37
N TRP A 8 -12.59 -3.64 -33.74
CA TRP A 8 -12.72 -3.80 -32.32
C TRP A 8 -11.67 -4.76 -31.77
N THR A 9 -11.10 -4.40 -30.62
CA THR A 9 -10.23 -5.28 -29.85
C THR A 9 -10.66 -5.25 -28.38
N ILE A 10 -10.98 -6.41 -27.83
CA ILE A 10 -11.26 -6.57 -26.40
C ILE A 10 -9.97 -7.03 -25.73
N SER A 11 -9.64 -6.43 -24.63
CA SER A 11 -8.46 -6.78 -23.81
C SER A 11 -8.87 -7.13 -22.39
N ALA A 12 -8.27 -8.18 -21.85
CA ALA A 12 -8.42 -8.57 -20.46
C ALA A 12 -7.05 -8.92 -19.86
N GLY A 13 -6.80 -8.52 -18.64
CA GLY A 13 -5.56 -8.77 -17.93
C GLY A 13 -5.75 -8.88 -16.43
N PHE A 14 -4.86 -9.59 -15.79
CA PHE A 14 -4.75 -9.68 -14.33
C PHE A 14 -3.29 -9.54 -13.94
N ALA A 15 -3.01 -8.71 -12.92
CA ALA A 15 -1.66 -8.50 -12.41
C ALA A 15 -1.69 -8.04 -10.95
N ILE A 16 -0.56 -8.16 -10.27
CA ILE A 16 -0.30 -7.40 -9.06
C ILE A 16 0.11 -6.00 -9.51
N THR A 17 -0.74 -5.01 -9.22
CA THR A 17 -0.59 -3.62 -9.71
C THR A 17 0.13 -2.72 -8.72
N GLY A 18 0.32 -3.18 -7.49
CA GLY A 18 1.03 -2.43 -6.45
C GLY A 18 1.19 -3.24 -5.18
N GLY A 19 1.80 -2.58 -4.19
CA GLY A 19 2.13 -3.15 -2.90
C GLY A 19 3.63 -3.43 -2.75
N GLY A 20 4.12 -3.37 -1.50
CA GLY A 20 5.54 -3.59 -1.16
C GLY A 20 5.93 -5.06 -1.01
N GLY A 21 5.00 -6.00 -1.20
CA GLY A 21 5.22 -7.41 -0.88
C GLY A 21 5.24 -7.67 0.63
N LYS A 22 6.21 -8.46 1.09
CA LYS A 22 6.42 -8.75 2.52
C LYS A 22 7.64 -7.99 3.04
N ALA A 23 7.49 -7.36 4.20
CA ALA A 23 8.59 -6.81 4.99
C ALA A 23 8.56 -7.44 6.39
N SER A 24 9.73 -7.84 6.90
CA SER A 24 9.89 -8.49 8.20
C SER A 24 11.00 -7.79 8.97
N PHE A 25 10.71 -7.42 10.20
CA PHE A 25 11.62 -6.70 11.09
C PHE A 25 11.71 -7.45 12.43
N ASP A 26 12.57 -8.47 12.50
CA ASP A 26 12.70 -9.38 13.65
C ASP A 26 13.19 -8.68 14.93
N ASN A 27 13.82 -7.51 14.80
CA ASN A 27 14.28 -6.68 15.92
C ASN A 27 13.52 -5.36 16.03
N GLY A 28 12.33 -5.29 15.40
CA GLY A 28 11.51 -4.09 15.31
C GLY A 28 12.15 -2.97 14.51
N LEU A 29 11.52 -1.81 14.54
CA LEU A 29 12.01 -0.61 13.87
C LEU A 29 12.70 0.31 14.88
N PRO A 30 13.99 0.71 14.67
CA PRO A 30 14.73 1.56 15.62
C PRO A 30 14.00 2.86 15.97
N MET A 31 13.27 3.43 15.02
CA MET A 31 12.47 4.63 15.24
C MET A 31 11.36 4.40 16.27
N PHE A 32 10.63 3.28 16.19
CA PHE A 32 9.59 2.93 17.17
C PHE A 32 10.18 2.68 18.55
N ASN A 33 11.30 1.98 18.62
CA ASN A 33 11.99 1.74 19.88
C ASN A 33 12.38 3.06 20.58
N SER A 34 12.85 4.04 19.80
CA SER A 34 13.20 5.36 20.33
C SER A 34 11.98 6.13 20.82
N LEU A 35 10.87 6.10 20.07
CA LEU A 35 9.62 6.77 20.45
C LEU A 35 9.03 6.16 21.73
N VAL A 36 9.05 4.82 21.85
CA VAL A 36 8.56 4.14 23.05
C VAL A 36 9.41 4.48 24.27
N LYS A 37 10.74 4.47 24.15
CA LYS A 37 11.63 4.90 25.25
C LYS A 37 11.36 6.35 25.67
N ALA A 38 11.15 7.26 24.71
CA ALA A 38 10.81 8.65 25.01
C ALA A 38 9.45 8.77 25.70
N GLY A 39 8.44 7.99 25.28
CA GLY A 39 7.12 7.95 25.90
C GLY A 39 7.18 7.45 27.35
N ILE A 40 7.92 6.36 27.61
CA ILE A 40 8.14 5.82 28.96
C ILE A 40 8.82 6.87 29.85
N PHE A 41 9.85 7.54 29.33
CA PHE A 41 10.54 8.62 30.05
C PHE A 41 9.56 9.73 30.45
N GLN A 42 8.78 10.27 29.51
CA GLN A 42 7.82 11.34 29.79
C GLN A 42 6.77 10.92 30.83
N GLN A 43 6.22 9.72 30.72
CA GLN A 43 5.24 9.18 31.67
C GLN A 43 5.84 9.00 33.08
N SER A 44 7.06 8.48 33.15
CA SER A 44 7.77 8.27 34.42
C SER A 44 8.16 9.56 35.12
N VAL A 45 8.52 10.59 34.35
CA VAL A 45 8.75 11.96 34.89
C VAL A 45 7.46 12.51 35.46
N ALA A 46 6.33 12.38 34.78
CA ALA A 46 5.02 12.84 35.27
C ALA A 46 4.59 12.11 36.54
N ALA A 47 4.99 10.83 36.72
CA ALA A 47 4.77 10.04 37.92
C ALA A 47 5.79 10.31 39.06
N GLY A 48 6.75 11.20 38.85
CA GLY A 48 7.78 11.54 39.83
C GLY A 48 8.91 10.50 39.99
N GLN A 49 8.99 9.52 39.09
CA GLN A 49 10.00 8.45 39.10
C GLN A 49 10.62 8.31 37.71
N PRO A 50 11.53 9.21 37.30
CA PRO A 50 12.06 9.22 35.95
C PRO A 50 12.83 7.95 35.60
N ILE A 51 12.45 7.28 34.51
CA ILE A 51 13.09 6.09 33.93
C ILE A 51 13.83 6.54 32.67
N GLY A 52 15.16 6.53 32.73
CA GLY A 52 16.00 6.90 31.58
C GLY A 52 15.94 5.86 30.45
N ALA A 53 16.23 6.28 29.22
CA ALA A 53 16.19 5.42 28.05
C ALA A 53 17.17 4.21 28.15
N GLU A 54 18.26 4.39 28.87
CA GLU A 54 19.27 3.36 29.18
C GLU A 54 18.77 2.29 30.17
N MET A 55 17.74 2.62 30.95
CA MET A 55 17.11 1.68 31.91
C MET A 55 16.05 0.79 31.27
N VAL A 56 15.79 0.96 29.95
CA VAL A 56 14.71 0.27 29.23
C VAL A 56 15.28 -0.60 28.12
N THR A 57 14.96 -1.88 28.16
CA THR A 57 15.19 -2.83 27.07
C THR A 57 13.89 -3.02 26.30
N ILE A 58 13.96 -2.96 24.96
CA ILE A 58 12.83 -3.22 24.09
C ILE A 58 13.08 -4.49 23.29
N ASN A 59 12.10 -5.37 23.27
CA ASN A 59 12.00 -6.50 22.38
C ASN A 59 10.76 -6.31 21.50
N SER A 60 10.96 -6.25 20.20
CA SER A 60 9.87 -6.00 19.25
C SER A 60 10.11 -6.70 17.93
N ALA A 61 9.05 -7.12 17.28
CA ALA A 61 9.06 -7.58 15.90
C ALA A 61 7.83 -7.03 15.17
N LEU A 62 7.97 -6.85 13.86
CA LEU A 62 6.88 -6.40 13.00
C LEU A 62 6.99 -7.10 11.64
N ASP A 63 5.92 -7.78 11.26
CA ASP A 63 5.70 -8.31 9.93
C ASP A 63 4.62 -7.50 9.22
N GLY A 64 4.86 -7.12 7.99
CA GLY A 64 3.90 -6.44 7.16
C GLY A 64 3.83 -7.05 5.76
N THR A 65 2.61 -7.19 5.23
CA THR A 65 2.41 -7.54 3.83
C THR A 65 1.43 -6.59 3.19
N GLN A 66 1.66 -6.23 1.93
CA GLN A 66 0.72 -5.45 1.17
C GLN A 66 0.75 -5.86 -0.30
N TYR A 67 -0.42 -6.19 -0.84
CA TYR A 67 -0.62 -6.50 -2.24
C TYR A 67 -1.84 -5.80 -2.79
N ILE A 68 -1.74 -5.29 -4.01
CA ILE A 68 -2.86 -4.75 -4.78
C ILE A 68 -3.01 -5.59 -6.04
N TYR A 69 -4.09 -6.34 -6.11
CA TYR A 69 -4.44 -7.18 -7.26
C TYR A 69 -5.32 -6.37 -8.20
N GLY A 70 -4.98 -6.34 -9.48
CA GLY A 70 -5.72 -5.63 -10.52
C GLY A 70 -6.25 -6.58 -11.59
N ALA A 71 -7.58 -6.58 -11.79
CA ALA A 71 -8.22 -7.21 -12.94
C ALA A 71 -8.72 -6.12 -13.88
N GLN A 72 -8.19 -6.06 -15.09
CA GLN A 72 -8.51 -5.03 -16.08
C GLN A 72 -9.25 -5.61 -17.27
N LEU A 73 -10.30 -4.91 -17.69
CA LEU A 73 -11.04 -5.19 -18.93
C LEU A 73 -11.19 -3.90 -19.73
N GLY A 74 -11.06 -3.98 -21.05
CA GLY A 74 -11.27 -2.81 -21.89
C GLY A 74 -11.46 -3.15 -23.36
N ILE A 75 -11.88 -2.15 -24.09
CA ILE A 75 -12.19 -2.22 -25.51
C ILE A 75 -11.44 -1.11 -26.22
N SER A 76 -10.73 -1.47 -27.28
CA SER A 76 -10.16 -0.53 -28.24
C SER A 76 -10.97 -0.53 -29.53
N TYR A 77 -11.14 0.63 -30.11
CA TYR A 77 -11.77 0.83 -31.40
C TYR A 77 -10.83 1.58 -32.35
N LYS A 78 -10.61 1.01 -33.53
CA LYS A 78 -9.88 1.65 -34.62
C LYS A 78 -10.78 2.66 -35.30
N ILE A 79 -10.58 3.96 -35.01
CA ILE A 79 -11.39 5.06 -35.58
C ILE A 79 -11.09 5.23 -37.06
N ASN A 80 -9.80 5.14 -37.41
CA ASN A 80 -9.29 5.17 -38.77
C ASN A 80 -7.92 4.49 -38.84
N ASP A 81 -7.22 4.56 -39.98
CA ASP A 81 -5.96 3.85 -40.19
C ASP A 81 -4.80 4.31 -39.30
N TRP A 82 -4.91 5.52 -38.75
CA TRP A 82 -3.86 6.10 -37.91
C TRP A 82 -4.27 6.37 -36.45
N LEU A 83 -5.57 6.27 -36.10
CA LEU A 83 -6.06 6.62 -34.77
C LEU A 83 -6.92 5.49 -34.18
N SER A 84 -6.63 5.14 -32.94
CA SER A 84 -7.43 4.21 -32.12
C SER A 84 -7.75 4.83 -30.77
N ALA A 85 -8.89 4.52 -30.22
CA ALA A 85 -9.28 4.91 -28.87
C ALA A 85 -9.50 3.67 -28.01
N TYR A 86 -9.27 3.81 -26.73
CA TYR A 86 -9.45 2.78 -25.70
C TYR A 86 -10.32 3.28 -24.56
N VAL A 87 -11.23 2.44 -24.11
CA VAL A 87 -11.98 2.62 -22.88
C VAL A 87 -11.97 1.33 -22.09
N GLY A 88 -11.74 1.43 -20.79
CA GLY A 88 -11.71 0.25 -19.93
C GLY A 88 -11.84 0.61 -18.46
N GLY A 89 -11.72 -0.42 -17.64
CA GLY A 89 -11.72 -0.28 -16.19
C GLY A 89 -10.83 -1.35 -15.56
N ARG A 90 -10.28 -1.01 -14.42
CA ARG A 90 -9.53 -1.93 -13.57
C ARG A 90 -10.20 -2.03 -12.22
N MET A 91 -10.56 -3.23 -11.81
CA MET A 91 -10.94 -3.55 -10.44
C MET A 91 -9.66 -3.80 -9.65
N ASN A 92 -9.43 -3.03 -8.59
CA ASN A 92 -8.32 -3.18 -7.68
C ASN A 92 -8.83 -3.79 -6.37
N TYR A 93 -8.16 -4.83 -5.88
CA TYR A 93 -8.39 -5.43 -4.58
C TYR A 93 -7.12 -5.32 -3.76
N VAL A 94 -7.19 -4.62 -2.64
CA VAL A 94 -6.08 -4.46 -1.69
C VAL A 94 -6.22 -5.48 -0.60
N LYS A 95 -5.10 -6.13 -0.27
CA LYS A 95 -4.96 -6.99 0.90
C LYS A 95 -3.65 -6.66 1.59
N SER A 96 -3.76 -6.25 2.85
CA SER A 96 -2.61 -5.98 3.72
C SER A 96 -2.76 -6.74 5.03
N SER A 97 -1.66 -7.07 5.67
CA SER A 97 -1.65 -7.57 7.04
C SER A 97 -0.48 -6.95 7.79
N TYR A 98 -0.71 -6.68 9.06
CA TYR A 98 0.29 -6.20 9.99
C TYR A 98 0.20 -7.06 11.25
N GLU A 99 1.30 -7.73 11.57
CA GLU A 99 1.44 -8.56 12.77
C GLU A 99 2.71 -8.14 13.49
N GLY A 100 2.60 -7.84 14.78
CA GLY A 100 3.76 -7.41 15.52
C GLY A 100 3.52 -7.35 17.02
N TYR A 101 4.62 -7.33 17.74
CA TYR A 101 4.61 -7.10 19.17
C TYR A 101 5.73 -6.15 19.58
N LEU A 102 5.54 -5.53 20.73
CA LEU A 102 6.55 -4.72 21.41
C LEU A 102 6.43 -4.96 22.92
N LYS A 103 7.54 -5.32 23.55
CA LYS A 103 7.68 -5.48 25.01
C LYS A 103 8.81 -4.58 25.50
N ALA A 104 8.47 -3.67 26.38
CA ALA A 104 9.44 -2.82 27.06
C ALA A 104 9.59 -3.25 28.51
N ASN A 105 10.79 -3.53 28.95
CA ASN A 105 11.11 -3.97 30.28
C ASN A 105 12.22 -3.09 30.88
N LEU A 106 12.25 -2.96 32.19
CA LEU A 106 13.44 -2.49 32.88
C LEU A 106 14.61 -3.45 32.59
N ILE A 107 15.82 -2.89 32.56
CA ILE A 107 17.03 -3.74 32.48
C ILE A 107 17.08 -4.73 33.68
N LYS A 108 17.79 -5.83 33.52
CA LYS A 108 17.86 -6.89 34.53
C LYS A 108 18.43 -6.42 35.86
N GLU A 109 19.34 -5.45 35.83
CA GLU A 109 19.96 -4.82 36.99
C GLU A 109 18.94 -4.06 37.87
N LEU A 110 17.82 -3.63 37.27
CA LEU A 110 16.69 -2.97 37.95
C LEU A 110 15.50 -3.91 38.15
N GLY A 111 15.70 -5.22 38.08
CA GLY A 111 14.68 -6.24 38.36
C GLY A 111 13.90 -6.74 37.13
N GLY A 112 14.15 -6.21 35.94
CA GLY A 112 13.56 -6.71 34.68
C GLY A 112 12.03 -6.57 34.56
N ALA A 113 11.40 -5.72 35.38
CA ALA A 113 9.95 -5.56 35.40
C ALA A 113 9.40 -5.11 34.03
N GLU A 114 8.28 -5.67 33.63
CA GLU A 114 7.56 -5.24 32.42
C GLU A 114 6.95 -3.86 32.62
N LEU A 115 7.26 -2.94 31.73
CA LEU A 115 6.75 -1.56 31.73
C LEU A 115 5.59 -1.40 30.75
N MET A 116 5.67 -2.10 29.59
CA MET A 116 4.71 -1.95 28.52
C MET A 116 4.72 -3.19 27.63
N THR A 117 3.54 -3.64 27.22
CA THR A 117 3.35 -4.63 26.16
C THR A 117 2.32 -4.13 25.17
N MET A 118 2.63 -4.28 23.88
CA MET A 118 1.73 -4.00 22.76
C MET A 118 1.73 -5.21 21.84
N ASP A 119 0.54 -5.62 21.40
CA ASP A 119 0.37 -6.67 20.40
C ASP A 119 -0.63 -6.18 19.34
N LEU A 120 -0.29 -6.37 18.08
CA LEU A 120 -1.12 -6.03 16.93
C LEU A 120 -1.19 -7.22 15.97
N ASP A 121 -2.41 -7.63 15.64
CA ASP A 121 -2.73 -8.49 14.48
C ASP A 121 -3.92 -7.86 13.76
N CYS A 122 -3.63 -7.18 12.67
CA CYS A 122 -4.60 -6.44 11.88
C CYS A 122 -4.47 -6.82 10.40
N GLN A 123 -5.56 -7.27 9.82
CA GLN A 123 -5.71 -7.46 8.39
C GLN A 123 -6.51 -6.30 7.81
N GLN A 124 -6.15 -5.88 6.62
CA GLN A 124 -6.85 -4.80 5.92
C GLN A 124 -7.22 -5.28 4.52
N SER A 125 -8.43 -4.99 4.10
CA SER A 125 -8.87 -5.27 2.74
C SER A 125 -9.81 -4.20 2.22
N GLY A 126 -9.80 -4.02 0.90
CA GLY A 126 -10.68 -3.08 0.24
C GLY A 126 -10.66 -3.28 -1.26
N TRP A 127 -11.65 -2.74 -1.94
CA TRP A 127 -11.71 -2.77 -3.39
C TRP A 127 -12.15 -1.43 -3.97
N GLY A 128 -11.74 -1.16 -5.19
CA GLY A 128 -12.13 0.03 -5.93
C GLY A 128 -11.99 -0.16 -7.43
N VAL A 129 -12.61 0.70 -8.20
CA VAL A 129 -12.58 0.65 -9.67
C VAL A 129 -11.89 1.88 -10.21
N THR A 130 -10.93 1.67 -11.11
CA THR A 130 -10.23 2.71 -11.87
C THR A 130 -10.79 2.75 -13.29
N PRO A 131 -11.53 3.78 -13.70
CA PRO A 131 -11.82 4.01 -15.12
C PRO A 131 -10.53 4.35 -15.89
N ILE A 132 -10.46 3.92 -17.15
CA ILE A 132 -9.25 4.11 -17.98
C ILE A 132 -9.67 4.58 -19.37
N LEU A 133 -9.04 5.64 -19.86
CA LEU A 133 -9.15 6.10 -21.24
C LEU A 133 -7.78 6.08 -21.89
N GLY A 134 -7.74 5.82 -23.19
CA GLY A 134 -6.50 5.83 -23.96
C GLY A 134 -6.72 6.21 -25.41
N ILE A 135 -5.67 6.74 -26.01
CA ILE A 135 -5.58 7.01 -27.44
C ILE A 135 -4.23 6.51 -27.97
N ASP A 136 -4.22 6.05 -29.20
CA ASP A 136 -3.03 5.63 -29.92
C ASP A 136 -3.07 6.19 -31.33
N ALA A 137 -2.00 6.87 -31.76
CA ALA A 137 -1.89 7.52 -33.06
C ALA A 137 -0.64 7.03 -33.80
N LYS A 138 -0.84 6.32 -34.92
CA LYS A 138 0.21 5.82 -35.79
C LYS A 138 0.43 6.75 -36.99
N LEU A 139 1.50 7.53 -36.95
CA LEU A 139 1.87 8.54 -37.96
C LEU A 139 3.06 8.05 -38.78
N GLY A 140 2.82 7.17 -39.76
CA GLY A 140 3.88 6.53 -40.53
C GLY A 140 4.77 5.66 -39.65
N LYS A 141 6.03 6.08 -39.43
CA LYS A 141 7.01 5.40 -38.57
C LYS A 141 6.91 5.77 -37.09
N LEU A 142 6.18 6.82 -36.76
CA LEU A 142 5.98 7.31 -35.41
C LEU A 142 4.65 6.76 -34.84
N ASN A 143 4.69 6.16 -33.66
CA ASN A 143 3.52 5.80 -32.88
C ASN A 143 3.52 6.58 -31.57
N LEU A 144 2.42 7.26 -31.28
CA LEU A 144 2.21 8.04 -30.06
C LEU A 144 1.03 7.46 -29.31
N ALA A 145 1.18 7.28 -28.02
CA ALA A 145 0.10 6.81 -27.16
C ALA A 145 -0.02 7.65 -25.91
N ALA A 146 -1.26 7.83 -25.46
CA ALA A 146 -1.55 8.43 -24.16
C ALA A 146 -2.64 7.62 -23.46
N LYS A 147 -2.49 7.40 -22.16
CA LYS A 147 -3.44 6.69 -21.31
C LYS A 147 -3.65 7.50 -20.03
N TYR A 148 -4.91 7.69 -19.66
CA TYR A 148 -5.31 8.31 -18.42
C TYR A 148 -6.09 7.33 -17.56
N GLU A 149 -5.58 7.06 -16.38
CA GLU A 149 -6.24 6.30 -15.33
C GLU A 149 -6.84 7.29 -14.34
N PHE A 150 -8.14 7.23 -14.12
CA PHE A 150 -8.81 8.10 -13.18
C PHE A 150 -8.50 7.69 -11.73
N LYS A 151 -8.74 8.60 -10.81
CA LYS A 151 -8.67 8.32 -9.38
C LYS A 151 -9.52 7.09 -9.04
N THR A 152 -8.97 6.18 -8.26
CA THR A 152 -9.73 5.08 -7.67
C THR A 152 -10.10 5.46 -6.24
N ASN A 153 -11.38 5.57 -5.98
CA ASN A 153 -11.85 5.69 -4.60
C ASN A 153 -11.76 4.30 -3.96
N LEU A 154 -10.99 4.20 -2.89
CA LEU A 154 -10.72 2.95 -2.21
C LEU A 154 -10.82 3.16 -0.70
N ASN A 155 -11.75 2.48 -0.05
CA ASN A 155 -11.81 2.37 1.39
C ASN A 155 -11.26 1.02 1.81
N ILE A 156 -10.33 1.03 2.75
CA ILE A 156 -9.74 -0.18 3.35
C ILE A 156 -10.39 -0.37 4.70
N GLU A 157 -10.97 -1.55 4.92
CA GLU A 157 -11.59 -1.96 6.17
C GLU A 157 -10.64 -2.85 6.96
N ASN A 158 -10.54 -2.60 8.25
CA ASN A 158 -9.75 -3.39 9.18
C ASN A 158 -10.53 -4.60 9.66
N LYS A 159 -9.84 -5.73 9.71
CA LYS A 159 -10.21 -6.90 10.51
C LYS A 159 -9.11 -7.13 11.53
N THR A 160 -9.33 -6.66 12.74
CA THR A 160 -8.34 -6.70 13.81
C THR A 160 -8.64 -7.85 14.75
N ASN A 161 -7.73 -8.83 14.78
CA ASN A 161 -7.84 -9.98 15.66
C ASN A 161 -7.30 -9.66 17.06
N THR A 162 -6.23 -8.88 17.12
CA THR A 162 -5.59 -8.47 18.37
C THR A 162 -5.16 -7.02 18.27
N LEU A 163 -5.56 -6.24 19.26
CA LEU A 163 -5.11 -4.87 19.47
C LEU A 163 -4.98 -4.66 20.99
N ASN A 164 -3.83 -5.02 21.51
CA ASN A 164 -3.49 -4.80 22.91
C ASN A 164 -2.53 -3.62 23.00
N VAL A 165 -2.97 -2.56 23.63
CA VAL A 165 -2.18 -1.33 23.80
C VAL A 165 -2.23 -0.88 25.26
N PRO A 166 -1.13 -0.31 25.78
CA PRO A 166 -1.08 0.21 27.14
C PRO A 166 -2.10 1.32 27.38
N ALA A 167 -2.53 1.46 28.63
CA ALA A 167 -3.34 2.58 29.05
C ALA A 167 -2.60 3.91 28.84
N GLY A 168 -3.31 4.94 28.35
CA GLY A 168 -2.76 6.26 28.11
C GLY A 168 -2.27 6.53 26.70
N ILE A 169 -2.37 5.55 25.77
CA ILE A 169 -2.22 5.80 24.34
C ILE A 169 -3.46 6.55 23.83
N PRO A 170 -3.31 7.71 23.16
CA PRO A 170 -4.45 8.45 22.62
C PRO A 170 -5.28 7.61 21.62
N ASP A 171 -6.60 7.73 21.68
CA ASP A 171 -7.53 7.00 20.81
C ASP A 171 -7.25 7.27 19.32
N GLU A 172 -6.79 8.46 18.97
CA GLU A 172 -6.43 8.83 17.60
C GLU A 172 -5.32 7.96 17.01
N VAL A 173 -4.43 7.41 17.87
CA VAL A 173 -3.34 6.51 17.44
C VAL A 173 -3.85 5.08 17.27
N ILE A 174 -4.84 4.67 18.06
CA ILE A 174 -5.38 3.31 18.11
C ILE A 174 -6.49 3.14 17.07
N LYS A 175 -7.34 4.14 16.92
CA LYS A 175 -8.51 4.12 16.06
C LYS A 175 -8.24 3.63 14.63
N PRO A 176 -7.14 4.04 13.94
CA PRO A 176 -6.83 3.54 12.60
C PRO A 176 -6.62 2.01 12.50
N TYR A 177 -6.45 1.32 13.64
CA TYR A 177 -6.27 -0.13 13.72
C TYR A 177 -7.46 -0.84 14.36
N ALA A 178 -8.50 -0.11 14.76
CA ALA A 178 -9.70 -0.70 15.37
C ALA A 178 -10.43 -1.62 14.38
N ASP A 179 -11.04 -2.67 14.90
CA ASP A 179 -11.82 -3.60 14.09
C ASP A 179 -13.01 -2.91 13.43
N GLY A 180 -13.22 -3.18 12.14
CA GLY A 180 -14.29 -2.56 11.33
C GLY A 180 -14.04 -1.10 10.94
N GLU A 181 -12.94 -0.46 11.38
CA GLU A 181 -12.64 0.91 10.96
C GLU A 181 -12.30 0.96 9.48
N GLN A 182 -12.86 1.95 8.79
CA GLN A 182 -12.62 2.19 7.37
C GLN A 182 -11.75 3.41 7.16
N THR A 183 -10.65 3.21 6.46
CA THR A 183 -9.70 4.28 6.14
C THR A 183 -9.65 4.52 4.63
N PRO A 184 -9.82 5.77 4.14
CA PRO A 184 -9.61 6.10 2.74
C PRO A 184 -8.16 5.84 2.33
N SER A 185 -7.98 5.07 1.26
CA SER A 185 -6.67 4.73 0.68
C SER A 185 -6.70 4.86 -0.83
N ASP A 186 -7.17 6.00 -1.30
CA ASP A 186 -7.39 6.28 -2.71
C ASP A 186 -6.12 6.13 -3.55
N ILE A 187 -6.27 5.55 -4.74
CA ILE A 187 -5.18 5.52 -5.73
C ILE A 187 -5.29 6.78 -6.58
N PRO A 188 -4.26 7.62 -6.63
CA PRO A 188 -4.29 8.87 -7.40
C PRO A 188 -4.44 8.61 -8.90
N PRO A 189 -4.94 9.60 -9.66
CA PRO A 189 -5.00 9.51 -11.11
C PRO A 189 -3.58 9.45 -11.70
N PHE A 190 -3.46 8.79 -12.84
CA PHE A 190 -2.17 8.60 -13.50
C PHE A 190 -2.27 8.83 -15.00
N LEU A 191 -1.40 9.71 -15.55
CA LEU A 191 -1.23 9.94 -16.96
C LEU A 191 0.05 9.27 -17.45
N SER A 192 -0.08 8.39 -18.46
CA SER A 192 1.04 7.79 -19.16
C SER A 192 1.06 8.31 -20.59
N VAL A 193 2.23 8.69 -21.08
CA VAL A 193 2.46 9.02 -22.49
C VAL A 193 3.62 8.18 -23.00
N ALA A 194 3.54 7.74 -24.25
CA ALA A 194 4.57 6.94 -24.89
C ALA A 194 4.76 7.37 -26.34
N ALA A 195 5.99 7.28 -26.81
CA ALA A 195 6.33 7.47 -28.21
C ALA A 195 7.22 6.31 -28.65
N GLN A 196 6.96 5.77 -29.85
CA GLN A 196 7.77 4.74 -30.48
C GLN A 196 8.08 5.16 -31.92
N TYR A 197 9.33 5.04 -32.32
CA TYR A 197 9.76 5.34 -33.69
C TYR A 197 10.43 4.12 -34.36
N GLU A 198 9.95 3.74 -35.53
CA GLU A 198 10.53 2.66 -36.33
C GLU A 198 11.72 3.19 -37.13
N ILE A 199 12.93 2.90 -36.67
CA ILE A 199 14.20 3.29 -37.35
C ILE A 199 14.39 2.43 -38.58
N LEU A 200 14.27 1.10 -38.40
CA LEU A 200 14.31 0.07 -39.44
C LEU A 200 13.14 -0.88 -39.23
N PRO A 201 12.74 -1.71 -40.22
CA PRO A 201 11.68 -2.69 -40.07
C PRO A 201 11.89 -3.66 -38.86
N THR A 202 13.17 -3.86 -38.50
CA THR A 202 13.59 -4.75 -37.40
C THR A 202 14.05 -3.99 -36.16
N LEU A 203 14.13 -2.63 -36.19
CA LEU A 203 14.61 -1.83 -35.06
C LEU A 203 13.66 -0.68 -34.76
N ARG A 204 13.17 -0.67 -33.50
CA ARG A 204 12.30 0.39 -32.97
C ARG A 204 12.93 0.97 -31.72
N ALA A 205 12.79 2.28 -31.54
CA ALA A 205 13.12 2.98 -30.30
C ALA A 205 11.83 3.44 -29.61
N SER A 206 11.77 3.30 -28.28
CA SER A 206 10.64 3.72 -27.44
C SER A 206 11.15 4.30 -26.12
#